data_c576b9c42a445d2b7f7540618c7f7cd9
#
_entry.id   c576b9c42a445d2b7f7540618c7f7cd9
#
_cell.length_a   1.000
_cell.length_b   1.000
_cell.length_c   1.000
_cell.angle_alpha   90.00
_cell.angle_beta   90.00
_cell.angle_gamma   90.00
#
_symmetry.space_group_name_H-M   'P 1'
#
loop_
_entity.id
_entity.type
_entity.pdbx_description
1 polymer ?
#
loop_
_entity_poly.entity_id
_entity_poly.type
_entity_poly.pdbx_seq_one_letter_code
_entity_poly.pdbx_strand_id
1 'polypeptide(L)'
;HTEAALVFPTGFAANLGVLTVLGGPGVRIVSDELNHASIIDGARLAGAEVAIYPHLDLAAASALITEWPGRSVLVTDAVFSMDGDAVDMEDAVERCAQLGAALVVDEAHSVWGPNLSGPAGPLDAPPVVRVGTLSKSLGAMGGFVAGPRAVIDLLVNAARPFIFSTGLSPGDAAAALAALHLVRSPEGRALVRRVRAHTDRLTPNHPSPIVPVIIGDEHRAVAASEDLLDLGYWVPA
;
A
#
# COMPACT_ATOMS: atom_id res chain seq x y z
N HIS A 1 -4.01 -15.23 -2.43
CA HIS A 1 -5.38 -15.47 -1.94
C HIS A 1 -5.45 -15.07 -0.47
N THR A 2 -6.53 -14.36 -0.07
CA THR A 2 -6.85 -14.01 1.32
C THR A 2 -8.19 -14.62 1.69
N GLU A 3 -8.47 -14.78 3.00
CA GLU A 3 -9.70 -15.42 3.47
C GLU A 3 -10.93 -14.54 3.26
N ALA A 4 -10.77 -13.21 3.38
CA ALA A 4 -11.85 -12.24 3.25
C ALA A 4 -11.32 -10.88 2.75
N ALA A 5 -12.25 -10.04 2.32
CA ALA A 5 -11.97 -8.66 1.94
C ALA A 5 -13.15 -7.75 2.28
N LEU A 6 -12.86 -6.47 2.45
CA LEU A 6 -13.82 -5.40 2.71
C LEU A 6 -13.53 -4.21 1.81
N VAL A 7 -14.56 -3.62 1.21
CA VAL A 7 -14.45 -2.47 0.32
C VAL A 7 -14.73 -1.18 1.09
N PHE A 8 -13.91 -0.16 0.84
CA PHE A 8 -14.02 1.19 1.40
C PHE A 8 -14.25 2.23 0.30
N PRO A 9 -14.75 3.43 0.63
CA PRO A 9 -14.92 4.51 -0.35
C PRO A 9 -13.62 4.95 -1.02
N THR A 10 -12.49 4.85 -0.31
CA THR A 10 -11.14 5.21 -0.81
C THR A 10 -10.07 4.36 -0.12
N GLY A 11 -8.87 4.26 -0.70
CA GLY A 11 -7.69 3.68 -0.05
C GLY A 11 -7.31 4.45 1.22
N PHE A 12 -7.49 5.79 1.21
CA PHE A 12 -7.29 6.63 2.39
C PHE A 12 -8.18 6.17 3.56
N ALA A 13 -9.49 6.01 3.32
CA ALA A 13 -10.44 5.53 4.33
C ALA A 13 -10.11 4.09 4.80
N ALA A 14 -9.58 3.26 3.91
CA ALA A 14 -9.16 1.91 4.25
C ALA A 14 -7.99 1.90 5.24
N ASN A 15 -6.93 2.69 4.99
CA ASN A 15 -5.80 2.86 5.92
C ASN A 15 -6.24 3.39 7.28
N LEU A 16 -7.06 4.45 7.30
CA LEU A 16 -7.62 4.97 8.56
C LEU A 16 -8.40 3.89 9.31
N GLY A 17 -9.24 3.13 8.59
CA GLY A 17 -10.04 2.06 9.17
C GLY A 17 -9.19 0.97 9.81
N VAL A 18 -8.18 0.49 9.09
CA VAL A 18 -7.29 -0.57 9.57
C VAL A 18 -6.48 -0.12 10.79
N LEU A 19 -5.81 1.03 10.69
CA LEU A 19 -4.88 1.47 11.73
C LEU A 19 -5.60 1.90 13.00
N THR A 20 -6.79 2.51 12.90
CA THR A 20 -7.58 2.86 14.08
C THR A 20 -8.20 1.65 14.78
N VAL A 21 -8.37 0.52 14.09
CA VAL A 21 -8.92 -0.72 14.67
C VAL A 21 -7.82 -1.62 15.22
N LEU A 22 -6.68 -1.75 14.52
CA LEU A 22 -5.56 -2.59 14.97
C LEU A 22 -4.67 -1.89 15.98
N GLY A 23 -4.64 -0.55 15.98
CA GLY A 23 -3.95 0.29 16.96
C GLY A 23 -4.74 0.43 18.27
N GLY A 24 -4.32 1.39 19.07
CA GLY A 24 -4.96 1.72 20.34
C GLY A 24 -3.99 1.68 21.52
N PRO A 25 -4.48 1.97 22.75
CA PRO A 25 -3.64 1.94 23.95
C PRO A 25 -2.96 0.56 24.13
N GLY A 26 -1.65 0.58 24.38
CA GLY A 26 -0.85 -0.65 24.57
C GLY A 26 -0.40 -1.31 23.27
N VAL A 27 -0.68 -0.70 22.11
CA VAL A 27 -0.15 -1.14 20.81
C VAL A 27 0.89 -0.14 20.34
N ARG A 28 1.99 -0.62 19.75
CA ARG A 28 2.93 0.21 18.98
C ARG A 28 2.71 0.01 17.49
N ILE A 29 2.53 1.11 16.76
CA ILE A 29 2.57 1.15 15.30
C ILE A 29 3.99 1.53 14.90
N VAL A 30 4.68 0.63 14.20
CA VAL A 30 6.03 0.82 13.67
C VAL A 30 5.90 1.16 12.18
N SER A 31 6.21 2.40 11.82
CA SER A 31 5.90 2.99 10.52
C SER A 31 7.17 3.41 9.77
N ASP A 32 7.27 3.09 8.48
CA ASP A 32 8.31 3.66 7.61
C ASP A 32 8.18 5.18 7.54
N GLU A 33 9.30 5.89 7.51
CA GLU A 33 9.32 7.37 7.51
C GLU A 33 8.71 7.99 6.25
N LEU A 34 8.68 7.26 5.12
CA LEU A 34 8.13 7.71 3.85
C LEU A 34 6.72 7.17 3.55
N ASN A 35 6.09 6.52 4.52
CA ASN A 35 4.74 6.02 4.35
C ASN A 35 3.75 7.10 3.92
N HIS A 36 2.75 6.70 3.15
CA HIS A 36 1.70 7.58 2.64
C HIS A 36 0.95 8.33 3.77
N ALA A 37 0.52 9.56 3.50
CA ALA A 37 -0.18 10.43 4.45
C ALA A 37 -1.37 9.76 5.16
N SER A 38 -2.11 8.88 4.50
CA SER A 38 -3.23 8.13 5.11
C SER A 38 -2.78 7.16 6.20
N ILE A 39 -1.57 6.62 6.10
CA ILE A 39 -0.96 5.77 7.13
C ILE A 39 -0.56 6.64 8.32
N ILE A 40 0.09 7.77 8.07
CA ILE A 40 0.48 8.74 9.10
C ILE A 40 -0.75 9.22 9.89
N ASP A 41 -1.81 9.62 9.19
CA ASP A 41 -3.04 10.10 9.82
C ASP A 41 -3.79 8.97 10.55
N GLY A 42 -3.83 7.77 9.96
CA GLY A 42 -4.41 6.59 10.61
C GLY A 42 -3.69 6.21 11.89
N ALA A 43 -2.35 6.25 11.90
CA ALA A 43 -1.53 5.99 13.07
C ALA A 43 -1.75 7.02 14.18
N ARG A 44 -1.84 8.31 13.82
CA ARG A 44 -2.17 9.39 14.77
C ARG A 44 -3.55 9.22 15.39
N LEU A 45 -4.55 8.88 14.59
CA LEU A 45 -5.93 8.68 15.04
C LEU A 45 -6.11 7.42 15.87
N ALA A 46 -5.24 6.43 15.73
CA ALA A 46 -5.33 5.16 16.44
C ALA A 46 -5.16 5.30 17.96
N GLY A 47 -4.51 6.35 18.45
CA GLY A 47 -4.18 6.49 19.88
C GLY A 47 -3.15 5.44 20.35
N ALA A 48 -2.40 4.87 19.43
CA ALA A 48 -1.29 3.96 19.67
C ALA A 48 0.01 4.72 19.91
N GLU A 49 1.02 4.05 20.46
CA GLU A 49 2.39 4.53 20.38
C GLU A 49 2.87 4.44 18.93
N VAL A 50 3.43 5.52 18.38
CA VAL A 50 3.96 5.52 17.01
C VAL A 50 5.48 5.63 17.05
N ALA A 51 6.15 4.61 16.48
CA ALA A 51 7.59 4.59 16.29
C ALA A 51 7.92 4.59 14.80
N ILE A 52 8.78 5.50 14.36
CA ILE A 52 9.16 5.66 12.95
C ILE A 52 10.54 5.04 12.74
N TYR A 53 10.69 4.22 11.70
CA TYR A 53 11.96 3.66 11.30
C TYR A 53 12.47 4.28 10.00
N PRO A 54 13.80 4.32 9.79
CA PRO A 54 14.39 4.83 8.55
C PRO A 54 13.90 4.04 7.34
N HIS A 55 13.70 4.73 6.24
CA HIS A 55 13.14 4.18 5.02
C HIS A 55 13.76 2.84 4.61
N LEU A 56 12.90 1.83 4.42
CA LEU A 56 13.23 0.43 4.08
C LEU A 56 14.14 -0.31 5.08
N ASP A 57 14.48 0.27 6.23
CA ASP A 57 15.32 -0.39 7.24
C ASP A 57 14.48 -1.33 8.14
N LEU A 58 14.20 -2.53 7.63
CA LEU A 58 13.45 -3.56 8.36
C LEU A 58 14.20 -4.07 9.61
N ALA A 59 15.53 -3.88 9.70
CA ALA A 59 16.28 -4.23 10.90
C ALA A 59 15.99 -3.22 12.02
N ALA A 60 15.97 -1.91 11.71
CA ALA A 60 15.54 -0.88 12.66
C ALA A 60 14.08 -1.09 13.09
N ALA A 61 13.18 -1.42 12.14
CA ALA A 61 11.79 -1.76 12.45
C ALA A 61 11.69 -2.93 13.45
N SER A 62 12.48 -3.99 13.24
CA SER A 62 12.52 -5.16 14.13
C SER A 62 13.01 -4.81 15.54
N ALA A 63 13.99 -3.92 15.67
CA ALA A 63 14.46 -3.43 16.96
C ALA A 63 13.35 -2.68 17.71
N LEU A 64 12.64 -1.78 17.02
CA LEU A 64 11.51 -1.04 17.60
C LEU A 64 10.37 -1.97 18.07
N ILE A 65 10.10 -3.06 17.34
CA ILE A 65 9.11 -4.07 17.72
C ILE A 65 9.58 -4.81 18.99
N THR A 66 10.85 -5.22 19.02
CA THR A 66 11.44 -6.01 20.11
C THR A 66 11.52 -5.23 21.44
N GLU A 67 11.78 -3.93 21.37
CA GLU A 67 11.85 -3.04 22.53
C GLU A 67 10.48 -2.79 23.20
N TRP A 68 9.38 -3.10 22.50
CA TRP A 68 8.05 -2.83 23.00
C TRP A 68 7.47 -4.04 23.73
N PRO A 69 7.02 -3.90 24.98
CA PRO A 69 6.49 -5.02 25.76
C PRO A 69 5.06 -5.42 25.37
N GLY A 70 4.38 -4.62 24.54
CA GLY A 70 3.01 -4.83 24.09
C GLY A 70 2.94 -5.43 22.69
N ARG A 71 1.73 -5.38 22.11
CA ARG A 71 1.51 -5.77 20.72
C ARG A 71 2.11 -4.73 19.76
N SER A 72 2.61 -5.19 18.62
CA SER A 72 3.13 -4.30 17.57
C SER A 72 2.44 -4.55 16.23
N VAL A 73 2.30 -3.47 15.46
CA VAL A 73 1.83 -3.47 14.07
C VAL A 73 2.93 -2.80 13.24
N LEU A 74 3.59 -3.55 12.37
CA LEU A 74 4.45 -2.99 11.34
C LEU A 74 3.56 -2.51 10.19
N VAL A 75 3.75 -1.27 9.73
CA VAL A 75 3.02 -0.74 8.57
C VAL A 75 3.99 -0.12 7.56
N THR A 76 3.79 -0.45 6.28
CA THR A 76 4.62 0.03 5.18
C THR A 76 3.85 0.11 3.87
N ASP A 77 4.23 1.02 2.98
CA ASP A 77 3.89 0.92 1.57
C ASP A 77 4.66 -0.26 0.94
N ALA A 78 4.02 -1.01 0.06
CA ALA A 78 4.71 -2.06 -0.71
C ALA A 78 5.60 -1.47 -1.82
N VAL A 79 5.14 -0.38 -2.41
CA VAL A 79 5.86 0.45 -3.37
C VAL A 79 5.61 1.91 -3.01
N PHE A 80 6.65 2.67 -2.79
CA PHE A 80 6.57 4.08 -2.39
C PHE A 80 6.27 4.98 -3.58
N SER A 81 5.30 5.88 -3.42
CA SER A 81 4.71 6.63 -4.53
C SER A 81 5.64 7.66 -5.18
N MET A 82 6.60 8.20 -4.42
CA MET A 82 7.53 9.23 -4.91
C MET A 82 8.83 8.63 -5.42
N ASP A 83 9.33 7.60 -4.73
CA ASP A 83 10.65 7.02 -5.00
C ASP A 83 10.57 5.79 -5.92
N GLY A 84 9.40 5.17 -6.00
CA GLY A 84 9.16 4.00 -6.84
C GLY A 84 9.90 2.74 -6.39
N ASP A 85 10.60 2.81 -5.29
CA ASP A 85 11.25 1.66 -4.66
C ASP A 85 10.24 0.79 -3.90
N ALA A 86 10.68 -0.37 -3.44
CA ALA A 86 9.80 -1.38 -2.88
C ALA A 86 10.41 -2.01 -1.63
N VAL A 87 9.55 -2.28 -0.65
CA VAL A 87 9.94 -3.05 0.52
C VAL A 87 10.20 -4.52 0.15
N ASP A 88 11.17 -5.14 0.82
CA ASP A 88 11.33 -6.60 0.77
C ASP A 88 10.19 -7.27 1.55
N MET A 89 9.17 -7.70 0.82
CA MET A 89 7.96 -8.28 1.40
C MET A 89 8.23 -9.63 2.07
N GLU A 90 9.17 -10.43 1.58
CA GLU A 90 9.51 -11.73 2.17
C GLU A 90 10.17 -11.52 3.52
N ASP A 91 11.14 -10.60 3.59
CA ASP A 91 11.82 -10.24 4.85
C ASP A 91 10.84 -9.59 5.84
N ALA A 92 9.96 -8.70 5.40
CA ALA A 92 8.97 -8.06 6.27
C ALA A 92 8.00 -9.09 6.89
N VAL A 93 7.49 -10.04 6.11
CA VAL A 93 6.61 -11.12 6.59
C VAL A 93 7.36 -12.03 7.56
N GLU A 94 8.60 -12.44 7.24
CA GLU A 94 9.39 -13.32 8.08
C GLU A 94 9.69 -12.67 9.44
N ARG A 95 10.11 -11.40 9.46
CA ARG A 95 10.37 -10.66 10.71
C ARG A 95 9.13 -10.51 11.56
N CYS A 96 8.00 -10.12 10.95
CA CYS A 96 6.73 -10.04 11.67
C CYS A 96 6.33 -11.40 12.26
N ALA A 97 6.53 -12.50 11.53
CA ALA A 97 6.29 -13.86 12.01
C ALA A 97 7.12 -14.20 13.23
N GLN A 98 8.41 -13.92 13.15
CA GLN A 98 9.37 -14.21 14.24
C GLN A 98 9.09 -13.38 15.51
N LEU A 99 8.65 -12.13 15.33
CA LEU A 99 8.42 -11.18 16.41
C LEU A 99 6.97 -11.15 16.93
N GLY A 100 6.05 -11.92 16.31
CA GLY A 100 4.64 -11.94 16.68
C GLY A 100 3.90 -10.63 16.40
N ALA A 101 4.40 -9.80 15.47
CA ALA A 101 3.80 -8.54 15.07
C ALA A 101 2.82 -8.73 13.91
N ALA A 102 1.73 -7.95 13.87
CA ALA A 102 0.90 -7.86 12.68
C ALA A 102 1.61 -7.03 11.60
N LEU A 103 1.37 -7.37 10.32
CA LEU A 103 1.88 -6.60 9.19
C LEU A 103 0.70 -5.96 8.44
N VAL A 104 0.74 -4.64 8.25
CA VAL A 104 -0.16 -3.89 7.37
C VAL A 104 0.63 -3.38 6.18
N VAL A 105 0.19 -3.74 4.97
CA VAL A 105 0.88 -3.35 3.73
C VAL A 105 -0.07 -2.56 2.85
N ASP A 106 0.31 -1.33 2.50
CA ASP A 106 -0.39 -0.56 1.47
C ASP A 106 0.12 -0.93 0.08
N GLU A 107 -0.72 -1.57 -0.70
CA GLU A 107 -0.45 -2.03 -2.06
C GLU A 107 -1.01 -1.08 -3.14
N ALA A 108 -1.26 0.19 -2.81
CA ALA A 108 -1.87 1.14 -3.73
C ALA A 108 -1.11 1.26 -5.06
N HIS A 109 0.21 1.09 -5.04
CA HIS A 109 1.08 1.14 -6.23
C HIS A 109 1.56 -0.24 -6.70
N SER A 110 1.18 -1.33 -6.03
CA SER A 110 1.65 -2.68 -6.34
C SER A 110 0.56 -3.67 -6.72
N VAL A 111 -0.73 -3.33 -6.59
CA VAL A 111 -1.86 -4.28 -6.74
C VAL A 111 -1.85 -5.06 -8.05
N TRP A 112 -1.30 -4.56 -9.10
CA TRP A 112 -1.15 -5.24 -10.39
C TRP A 112 0.10 -4.75 -11.12
N GLY A 113 1.05 -4.24 -10.36
CA GLY A 113 2.33 -3.78 -10.88
C GLY A 113 3.20 -4.92 -11.38
N PRO A 114 4.24 -4.59 -12.14
CA PRO A 114 5.12 -5.60 -12.73
C PRO A 114 5.88 -6.47 -11.73
N ASN A 115 5.94 -6.06 -10.47
CA ASN A 115 6.65 -6.77 -9.40
C ASN A 115 5.75 -7.54 -8.45
N LEU A 116 4.48 -7.70 -8.76
CA LEU A 116 3.63 -8.58 -7.98
C LEU A 116 4.04 -10.03 -8.19
N SER A 117 5.02 -10.44 -7.45
CA SER A 117 5.19 -11.82 -7.05
C SER A 117 4.07 -12.15 -6.07
N GLY A 118 3.02 -12.81 -6.52
CA GLY A 118 2.04 -13.54 -5.74
C GLY A 118 1.46 -12.94 -4.45
N PRO A 119 0.72 -13.71 -3.68
CA PRO A 119 0.23 -13.30 -2.38
C PRO A 119 1.40 -13.06 -1.42
N ALA A 120 1.30 -11.99 -0.63
CA ALA A 120 2.23 -11.73 0.45
C ALA A 120 2.22 -12.91 1.43
N GLY A 121 3.27 -13.70 1.41
CA GLY A 121 3.58 -14.75 2.36
C GLY A 121 2.60 -15.93 2.48
N PRO A 122 2.96 -16.94 3.25
CA PRO A 122 2.08 -18.03 3.61
C PRO A 122 0.91 -17.54 4.47
N LEU A 123 -0.29 -18.06 4.24
CA LEU A 123 -1.52 -17.72 4.97
C LEU A 123 -1.46 -18.03 6.49
N ASP A 124 -0.50 -18.82 6.91
CA ASP A 124 -0.30 -19.28 8.30
C ASP A 124 0.67 -18.37 9.10
N ALA A 125 1.22 -17.34 8.48
CA ALA A 125 2.06 -16.33 9.16
C ALA A 125 1.18 -15.35 9.98
N PRO A 126 1.79 -14.50 10.84
CA PRO A 126 1.05 -13.49 11.56
C PRO A 126 0.18 -12.67 10.61
N PRO A 127 -0.91 -12.05 11.09
CA PRO A 127 -1.92 -11.47 10.20
C PRO A 127 -1.28 -10.43 9.28
N VAL A 128 -1.17 -10.77 8.00
CA VAL A 128 -0.85 -9.83 6.93
C VAL A 128 -2.15 -9.23 6.44
N VAL A 129 -2.29 -7.93 6.66
CA VAL A 129 -3.43 -7.13 6.25
C VAL A 129 -3.00 -6.29 5.06
N ARG A 130 -3.59 -6.54 3.91
CA ARG A 130 -3.33 -5.83 2.67
C ARG A 130 -4.35 -4.72 2.49
N VAL A 131 -3.88 -3.50 2.32
CA VAL A 131 -4.70 -2.33 1.98
C VAL A 131 -4.38 -1.93 0.55
N GLY A 132 -5.36 -1.45 -0.18
CA GLY A 132 -5.13 -0.98 -1.53
C GLY A 132 -6.22 -0.06 -2.04
N THR A 133 -6.03 0.43 -3.26
CA THR A 133 -6.97 1.32 -3.91
C THR A 133 -7.48 0.76 -5.24
N LEU A 134 -8.71 1.11 -5.58
CA LEU A 134 -9.30 0.84 -6.90
C LEU A 134 -9.04 1.98 -7.88
N SER A 135 -8.50 3.13 -7.41
CA SER A 135 -8.43 4.38 -8.17
C SER A 135 -7.15 4.54 -9.00
N LYS A 136 -6.18 3.67 -8.85
CA LYS A 136 -4.91 3.69 -9.61
C LYS A 136 -4.96 2.68 -10.75
N SER A 137 -4.37 1.51 -10.59
CA SER A 137 -4.28 0.50 -11.65
C SER A 137 -5.63 -0.01 -12.18
N LEU A 138 -6.69 0.03 -11.36
CA LEU A 138 -8.03 -0.41 -11.74
C LEU A 138 -8.93 0.73 -12.28
N GLY A 139 -8.51 2.00 -12.18
CA GLY A 139 -9.19 3.14 -12.78
C GLY A 139 -10.63 3.37 -12.32
N ALA A 140 -10.98 2.97 -11.09
CA ALA A 140 -12.29 3.15 -10.50
C ALA A 140 -12.18 3.83 -9.14
N MET A 141 -13.25 4.39 -8.59
CA MET A 141 -13.22 4.90 -7.22
C MET A 141 -13.26 3.75 -6.22
N GLY A 142 -12.61 3.92 -5.05
CA GLY A 142 -12.67 2.99 -3.94
C GLY A 142 -11.33 2.56 -3.38
N GLY A 143 -11.41 1.82 -2.28
CA GLY A 143 -10.30 1.14 -1.63
C GLY A 143 -10.73 -0.24 -1.12
N PHE A 144 -9.79 -1.02 -0.67
CA PHE A 144 -10.10 -2.32 -0.09
C PHE A 144 -9.10 -2.69 1.01
N VAL A 145 -9.55 -3.58 1.88
CA VAL A 145 -8.71 -4.30 2.83
C VAL A 145 -8.93 -5.78 2.61
N ALA A 146 -7.86 -6.55 2.55
CA ALA A 146 -7.91 -8.00 2.39
C ALA A 146 -6.97 -8.67 3.40
N GLY A 147 -7.40 -9.78 4.00
CA GLY A 147 -6.63 -10.45 5.04
C GLY A 147 -7.38 -11.60 5.70
N PRO A 148 -6.95 -11.99 6.92
CA PRO A 148 -7.64 -13.00 7.72
C PRO A 148 -9.08 -12.60 8.00
N ARG A 149 -10.00 -13.57 7.97
CA ARG A 149 -11.42 -13.34 8.21
C ARG A 149 -11.70 -12.64 9.55
N ALA A 150 -11.00 -13.04 10.60
CA ALA A 150 -11.17 -12.42 11.92
C ALA A 150 -10.86 -10.93 11.93
N VAL A 151 -9.84 -10.48 11.15
CA VAL A 151 -9.52 -9.05 11.00
C VAL A 151 -10.61 -8.35 10.20
N ILE A 152 -11.08 -8.94 9.11
CA ILE A 152 -12.15 -8.34 8.30
C ILE A 152 -13.45 -8.23 9.09
N ASP A 153 -13.83 -9.26 9.84
CA ASP A 153 -15.02 -9.23 10.71
C ASP A 153 -14.89 -8.16 11.80
N LEU A 154 -13.69 -7.97 12.35
CA LEU A 154 -13.43 -6.89 13.29
C LEU A 154 -13.60 -5.51 12.64
N LEU A 155 -13.08 -5.32 11.42
CA LEU A 155 -13.21 -4.06 10.67
C LEU A 155 -14.66 -3.73 10.35
N VAL A 156 -15.47 -4.71 9.97
CA VAL A 156 -16.93 -4.52 9.74
C VAL A 156 -17.63 -3.95 10.96
N ASN A 157 -17.21 -4.35 12.17
CA ASN A 157 -17.84 -3.96 13.42
C ASN A 157 -17.21 -2.74 14.12
N ALA A 158 -15.99 -2.34 13.76
CA ALA A 158 -15.25 -1.34 14.50
C ALA A 158 -14.67 -0.20 13.62
N ALA A 159 -14.48 -0.42 12.32
CA ALA A 159 -13.88 0.59 11.45
C ALA A 159 -14.85 1.74 11.17
N ARG A 160 -14.67 2.86 11.85
CA ARG A 160 -15.52 4.05 11.68
C ARG A 160 -15.61 4.56 10.24
N PRO A 161 -14.50 4.60 9.45
CA PRO A 161 -14.57 4.98 8.04
C PRO A 161 -15.40 4.02 7.16
N PHE A 162 -15.65 2.80 7.61
CA PHE A 162 -16.56 1.86 6.95
C PHE A 162 -18.00 2.07 7.41
N ILE A 163 -18.23 2.14 8.72
CA ILE A 163 -19.58 2.15 9.32
C ILE A 163 -20.31 3.47 9.04
N PHE A 164 -19.59 4.60 9.09
CA PHE A 164 -20.18 5.95 9.09
C PHE A 164 -19.91 6.74 7.80
N SER A 165 -19.51 6.09 6.72
CA SER A 165 -19.40 6.71 5.41
C SER A 165 -20.33 6.08 4.38
N THR A 166 -20.51 6.77 3.26
CA THR A 166 -21.28 6.24 2.14
C THR A 166 -20.53 5.08 1.49
N GLY A 167 -21.23 4.01 1.16
CA GLY A 167 -20.67 2.88 0.42
C GLY A 167 -20.25 3.24 -1.00
N LEU A 168 -19.44 2.39 -1.60
CA LEU A 168 -18.99 2.52 -3.00
C LEU A 168 -20.21 2.51 -3.94
N SER A 169 -20.19 3.36 -4.99
CA SER A 169 -21.27 3.37 -5.97
C SER A 169 -21.30 2.05 -6.77
N PRO A 170 -22.48 1.56 -7.17
CA PRO A 170 -22.56 0.37 -8.03
C PRO A 170 -21.78 0.51 -9.34
N GLY A 171 -21.72 1.74 -9.90
CA GLY A 171 -20.96 2.01 -11.12
C GLY A 171 -19.46 1.82 -10.93
N ASP A 172 -18.90 2.37 -9.85
CA ASP A 172 -17.47 2.19 -9.51
C ASP A 172 -17.14 0.73 -9.18
N ALA A 173 -18.02 0.05 -8.45
CA ALA A 173 -17.85 -1.38 -8.16
C ALA A 173 -17.84 -2.21 -9.45
N ALA A 174 -18.72 -1.94 -10.38
CA ALA A 174 -18.77 -2.62 -11.69
C ALA A 174 -17.52 -2.31 -12.54
N ALA A 175 -17.06 -1.05 -12.56
CA ALA A 175 -15.86 -0.63 -13.26
C ALA A 175 -14.61 -1.34 -12.69
N ALA A 176 -14.46 -1.35 -11.36
CA ALA A 176 -13.36 -2.04 -10.69
C ALA A 176 -13.37 -3.56 -10.98
N LEU A 177 -14.54 -4.18 -10.97
CA LEU A 177 -14.68 -5.61 -11.29
C LEU A 177 -14.31 -5.91 -12.75
N ALA A 178 -14.74 -5.08 -13.69
CA ALA A 178 -14.40 -5.21 -15.11
C ALA A 178 -12.88 -5.05 -15.32
N ALA A 179 -12.27 -4.03 -14.69
CA ALA A 179 -10.82 -3.82 -14.71
C ALA A 179 -10.06 -5.01 -14.11
N LEU A 180 -10.53 -5.56 -12.99
CA LEU A 180 -9.96 -6.74 -12.36
C LEU A 180 -9.99 -7.97 -13.29
N HIS A 181 -11.10 -8.18 -14.01
CA HIS A 181 -11.19 -9.27 -15.00
C HIS A 181 -10.21 -9.03 -16.15
N LEU A 182 -10.11 -7.80 -16.65
CA LEU A 182 -9.17 -7.44 -17.71
C LEU A 182 -7.73 -7.71 -17.29
N VAL A 183 -7.30 -7.20 -16.13
CA VAL A 183 -5.92 -7.38 -15.65
C VAL A 183 -5.56 -8.86 -15.48
N ARG A 184 -6.51 -9.69 -15.04
CA ARG A 184 -6.32 -11.15 -14.90
C ARG A 184 -6.34 -11.91 -16.23
N SER A 185 -6.76 -11.28 -17.32
CA SER A 185 -6.85 -11.87 -18.66
C SER A 185 -5.47 -11.97 -19.34
N PRO A 186 -5.36 -12.69 -20.48
CA PRO A 186 -4.15 -12.65 -21.32
C PRO A 186 -3.81 -11.25 -21.82
N GLU A 187 -4.81 -10.41 -22.10
CA GLU A 187 -4.64 -9.00 -22.51
C GLU A 187 -4.01 -8.18 -21.37
N GLY A 188 -4.54 -8.28 -20.16
CA GLY A 188 -3.98 -7.60 -18.99
C GLY A 188 -2.52 -8.00 -18.75
N ARG A 189 -2.19 -9.28 -18.85
CA ARG A 189 -0.80 -9.74 -18.77
C ARG A 189 0.10 -9.15 -19.86
N ALA A 190 -0.44 -8.94 -21.07
CA ALA A 190 0.31 -8.27 -22.15
C ALA A 190 0.54 -6.78 -21.85
N LEU A 191 -0.46 -6.10 -21.27
CA LEU A 191 -0.31 -4.71 -20.82
C LEU A 191 0.76 -4.58 -19.73
N VAL A 192 0.75 -5.46 -18.72
CA VAL A 192 1.78 -5.48 -17.67
C VAL A 192 3.19 -5.66 -18.25
N ARG A 193 3.35 -6.63 -19.17
CA ARG A 193 4.65 -6.82 -19.86
C ARG A 193 5.08 -5.57 -20.64
N ARG A 194 4.14 -4.85 -21.25
CA ARG A 194 4.41 -3.62 -21.99
C ARG A 194 4.87 -2.48 -21.07
N VAL A 195 4.19 -2.31 -19.93
CA VAL A 195 4.62 -1.37 -18.88
C VAL A 195 6.04 -1.69 -18.43
N ARG A 196 6.31 -2.97 -18.11
CA ARG A 196 7.66 -3.41 -17.71
C ARG A 196 8.72 -3.09 -18.75
N ALA A 197 8.45 -3.39 -20.03
CA ALA A 197 9.38 -3.09 -21.12
C ALA A 197 9.64 -1.58 -21.27
N HIS A 198 8.65 -0.70 -21.00
CA HIS A 198 8.86 0.74 -20.98
C HIS A 198 9.69 1.18 -19.78
N THR A 199 9.40 0.67 -18.59
CA THR A 199 10.18 0.94 -17.37
C THR A 199 11.65 0.54 -17.56
N ASP A 200 11.90 -0.68 -18.08
CA ASP A 200 13.26 -1.20 -18.31
C ASP A 200 14.06 -0.38 -19.34
N ARG A 201 13.39 0.36 -20.23
CA ARG A 201 14.06 1.29 -21.16
C ARG A 201 14.56 2.56 -20.46
N LEU A 202 13.90 2.98 -19.37
CA LEU A 202 14.30 4.14 -18.58
C LEU A 202 15.30 3.72 -17.50
N THR A 203 14.95 2.69 -16.74
CA THR A 203 15.78 2.17 -15.64
C THR A 203 15.67 0.63 -15.61
N PRO A 204 16.68 -0.09 -16.11
CA PRO A 204 16.69 -1.55 -16.12
C PRO A 204 16.51 -2.13 -14.70
N ASN A 205 15.64 -3.14 -14.58
CA ASN A 205 15.34 -3.84 -13.32
C ASN A 205 14.75 -2.97 -12.21
N HIS A 206 14.19 -1.80 -12.54
CA HIS A 206 13.50 -1.00 -11.54
C HIS A 206 12.33 -1.78 -10.91
N PRO A 207 12.11 -1.70 -9.58
CA PRO A 207 11.12 -2.55 -8.91
C PRO A 207 9.67 -2.22 -9.27
N SER A 208 9.37 -1.00 -9.72
CA SER A 208 8.01 -0.55 -10.01
C SER A 208 7.92 0.25 -11.33
N PRO A 209 6.71 0.58 -11.81
CA PRO A 209 6.55 1.48 -12.97
C PRO A 209 6.79 2.97 -12.64
N ILE A 210 7.02 3.31 -11.39
CA ILE A 210 7.34 4.67 -10.95
C ILE A 210 8.85 4.86 -11.02
N VAL A 211 9.31 5.68 -11.96
CA VAL A 211 10.74 5.96 -12.18
C VAL A 211 10.99 7.43 -11.89
N PRO A 212 11.51 7.79 -10.71
CA PRO A 212 11.75 9.19 -10.36
C PRO A 212 12.97 9.75 -11.12
N VAL A 213 12.89 11.00 -11.52
CA VAL A 213 14.01 11.78 -12.05
C VAL A 213 14.31 12.92 -11.08
N ILE A 214 15.33 12.74 -10.26
CA ILE A 214 15.66 13.69 -9.20
C ILE A 214 16.40 14.89 -9.81
N ILE A 215 15.80 16.09 -9.78
CA ILE A 215 16.38 17.34 -10.26
C ILE A 215 17.00 18.14 -9.09
N GLY A 216 16.49 17.94 -7.87
CA GLY A 216 17.04 18.50 -6.63
C GLY A 216 16.56 19.93 -6.30
N ASP A 217 15.99 20.65 -7.25
CA ASP A 217 15.42 21.99 -7.07
C ASP A 217 13.97 22.00 -7.55
N GLU A 218 13.05 22.45 -6.72
CA GLU A 218 11.60 22.39 -6.98
C GLU A 218 11.17 23.24 -8.17
N HIS A 219 11.75 24.45 -8.32
CA HIS A 219 11.41 25.33 -9.44
C HIS A 219 11.91 24.77 -10.77
N ARG A 220 13.09 24.15 -10.75
CA ARG A 220 13.63 23.47 -11.94
C ARG A 220 12.84 22.20 -12.28
N ALA A 221 12.33 21.47 -11.28
CA ALA A 221 11.48 20.31 -11.50
C ALA A 221 10.16 20.71 -12.17
N VAL A 222 9.51 21.78 -11.69
CA VAL A 222 8.30 22.34 -12.30
C VAL A 222 8.57 22.80 -13.72
N ALA A 223 9.63 23.58 -13.96
CA ALA A 223 9.98 24.05 -15.30
C ALA A 223 10.24 22.87 -16.27
N ALA A 224 10.95 21.83 -15.82
CA ALA A 224 11.17 20.64 -16.64
C ALA A 224 9.87 19.89 -16.96
N SER A 225 8.91 19.85 -16.04
CA SER A 225 7.57 19.28 -16.27
C SER A 225 6.79 20.08 -17.32
N GLU A 226 6.86 21.42 -17.27
CA GLU A 226 6.24 22.32 -18.26
C GLU A 226 6.86 22.15 -19.65
N ASP A 227 8.19 22.13 -19.73
CA ASP A 227 8.93 21.90 -20.99
C ASP A 227 8.56 20.55 -21.64
N LEU A 228 8.42 19.50 -20.82
CA LEU A 228 8.00 18.19 -21.30
C LEU A 228 6.54 18.19 -21.77
N LEU A 229 5.67 18.93 -21.10
CA LEU A 229 4.27 19.07 -21.51
C LEU A 229 4.15 19.76 -22.87
N ASP A 230 4.96 20.80 -23.13
CA ASP A 230 5.03 21.49 -24.43
C ASP A 230 5.50 20.55 -25.56
N LEU A 231 6.31 19.54 -25.22
CA LEU A 231 6.71 18.46 -26.13
C LEU A 231 5.68 17.35 -26.27
N GLY A 232 4.56 17.44 -25.56
CA GLY A 232 3.46 16.45 -25.56
C GLY A 232 3.64 15.28 -24.58
N TYR A 233 4.56 15.41 -23.61
CA TYR A 233 4.77 14.43 -22.56
C TYR A 233 4.23 14.95 -21.21
N TRP A 234 3.27 14.27 -20.65
CA TRP A 234 2.78 14.63 -19.32
C TRP A 234 3.59 13.87 -18.26
N VAL A 235 4.51 14.59 -17.63
CA VAL A 235 5.35 14.10 -16.52
C VAL A 235 5.15 15.08 -15.35
N PRO A 236 4.49 14.67 -14.26
CA PRO A 236 4.28 15.55 -13.11
C PRO A 236 5.60 15.82 -12.37
N ALA A 237 5.72 17.04 -11.81
CA ALA A 237 6.78 17.45 -10.91
C ALA A 237 6.39 17.23 -9.45
#